data_6bc5b1da3b5e69288f6348312526b75c
#
_entry.id   6bc5b1da3b5e69288f6348312526b75c
#
_cell.length_a   1.000
_cell.length_b   1.000
_cell.length_c   1.000
_cell.angle_alpha   90.00
_cell.angle_beta   90.00
_cell.angle_gamma   90.00
#
_symmetry.space_group_name_H-M   'P 1'
#
loop_
_entity.id
_entity.type
_entity.pdbx_description
1 polymer ?
#
loop_
_entity_poly.entity_id
_entity_poly.type
_entity_poly.pdbx_seq_one_letter_code
_entity_poly.pdbx_strand_id
1 'polypeptide(L)'
;MRNLLDHLIAKGDMSPVIVVSTSYVYGTPVDYYPDADPYCKALPQELVNDLIPLVESRYRTYAQQTDFKGLQASRNHRAIGGFSMGAVTTWYALECTLDCFKYFMPISSDGWSLGRFAGMDYPDETAAHLADIIRSSSPSGNDFYIWACSGTDDVAYDRIWTQVQAMAQITDVFDVNHLTFHEQEGARHVFGSLTEYFYNALPYLFPN
;
A
#
# COMPACT_ATOMS: atom_id res chain seq x y z
N MET A 1 10.06 -10.25 -9.72
CA MET A 1 8.68 -10.49 -9.24
C MET A 1 8.18 -11.89 -9.60
N ARG A 2 7.98 -12.28 -10.87
CA ARG A 2 7.36 -13.57 -11.24
C ARG A 2 8.02 -14.78 -10.55
N ASN A 3 9.34 -14.95 -10.67
CA ASN A 3 10.05 -16.08 -10.06
C ASN A 3 9.92 -16.12 -8.54
N LEU A 4 9.82 -14.96 -7.89
CA LEU A 4 9.59 -14.85 -6.46
C LEU A 4 8.21 -15.37 -6.08
N LEU A 5 7.17 -14.94 -6.78
CA LEU A 5 5.79 -15.39 -6.56
C LEU A 5 5.65 -16.90 -6.78
N ASP A 6 6.16 -17.40 -7.92
CA ASP A 6 6.15 -18.82 -8.23
C ASP A 6 6.83 -19.66 -7.14
N HIS A 7 7.94 -19.15 -6.57
CA HIS A 7 8.66 -19.81 -5.48
C HIS A 7 7.85 -19.82 -4.17
N LEU A 8 7.30 -18.68 -3.74
CA LEU A 8 6.51 -18.57 -2.51
C LEU A 8 5.24 -19.43 -2.57
N ILE A 9 4.56 -19.44 -3.73
CA ILE A 9 3.36 -20.26 -3.95
C ILE A 9 3.71 -21.74 -3.95
N ALA A 10 4.77 -22.15 -4.68
CA ALA A 10 5.19 -23.55 -4.75
C ALA A 10 5.66 -24.10 -3.40
N LYS A 11 6.23 -23.24 -2.54
CA LYS A 11 6.66 -23.57 -1.19
C LYS A 11 5.48 -23.63 -0.19
N GLY A 12 4.34 -23.07 -0.56
CA GLY A 12 3.17 -22.98 0.31
C GLY A 12 3.23 -21.82 1.32
N ASP A 13 4.12 -20.87 1.12
CA ASP A 13 4.26 -19.70 2.00
C ASP A 13 3.19 -18.63 1.72
N MET A 14 2.55 -18.65 0.54
CA MET A 14 1.46 -17.74 0.18
C MET A 14 0.45 -18.39 -0.77
N SER A 15 -0.77 -17.88 -0.75
CA SER A 15 -1.81 -18.24 -1.72
C SER A 15 -1.51 -17.72 -3.13
N PRO A 16 -1.99 -18.37 -4.21
CA PRO A 16 -1.90 -17.86 -5.57
C PRO A 16 -2.55 -16.48 -5.71
N VAL A 17 -1.88 -15.56 -6.42
CA VAL A 17 -2.34 -14.19 -6.61
C VAL A 17 -2.31 -13.76 -8.09
N ILE A 18 -3.13 -12.79 -8.44
CA ILE A 18 -3.04 -12.03 -9.68
C ILE A 18 -2.34 -10.72 -9.36
N VAL A 19 -1.23 -10.44 -10.03
CA VAL A 19 -0.49 -9.18 -9.88
C VAL A 19 -0.79 -8.29 -11.08
N VAL A 20 -1.24 -7.07 -10.79
CA VAL A 20 -1.47 -6.04 -11.80
C VAL A 20 -0.47 -4.91 -11.55
N SER A 21 0.42 -4.68 -12.51
CA SER A 21 1.36 -3.57 -12.46
C SER A 21 0.74 -2.36 -13.15
N THR A 22 0.58 -1.28 -12.40
CA THR A 22 -0.04 -0.05 -12.87
C THR A 22 0.98 1.05 -13.14
N SER A 23 0.61 2.02 -13.96
CA SER A 23 1.38 3.23 -14.21
C SER A 23 0.41 4.40 -14.38
N TYR A 24 0.76 5.55 -13.82
CA TYR A 24 0.02 6.80 -13.98
C TYR A 24 0.59 7.70 -15.08
N VAL A 25 1.58 7.24 -15.85
CA VAL A 25 2.24 8.04 -16.89
C VAL A 25 1.48 7.90 -18.21
N TYR A 26 0.68 8.88 -18.54
CA TYR A 26 -0.06 8.98 -19.81
C TYR A 26 0.67 9.91 -20.78
N GLY A 27 1.83 9.49 -21.29
CA GLY A 27 2.49 10.17 -22.42
C GLY A 27 3.15 11.52 -22.15
N THR A 28 2.98 12.12 -20.98
CA THR A 28 3.70 13.33 -20.58
C THR A 28 4.78 12.93 -19.57
N PRO A 29 6.07 13.09 -19.89
CA PRO A 29 7.13 12.84 -18.92
C PRO A 29 6.95 13.74 -17.70
N VAL A 30 7.06 13.16 -16.51
CA VAL A 30 7.17 13.92 -15.26
C VAL A 30 8.65 14.15 -15.05
N ASP A 31 9.12 15.37 -15.30
CA ASP A 31 10.54 15.72 -15.23
C ASP A 31 11.08 15.76 -13.79
N TYR A 32 10.19 16.01 -12.83
CA TYR A 32 10.49 16.05 -11.41
C TYR A 32 9.51 15.17 -10.62
N TYR A 33 10.01 14.17 -9.88
CA TYR A 33 9.16 13.17 -9.24
C TYR A 33 8.04 13.74 -8.34
N PRO A 34 8.22 14.87 -7.60
CA PRO A 34 7.13 15.43 -6.83
C PRO A 34 5.96 15.99 -7.65
N ASP A 35 6.16 16.27 -8.94
CA ASP A 35 5.09 16.73 -9.82
C ASP A 35 4.14 15.59 -10.22
N ALA A 36 4.50 14.35 -9.87
CA ALA A 36 3.62 13.18 -9.99
C ALA A 36 2.53 13.12 -8.89
N ASP A 37 2.57 13.95 -7.85
CA ASP A 37 1.63 13.93 -6.73
C ASP A 37 0.14 13.91 -7.16
N PRO A 38 -0.34 14.76 -8.08
CA PRO A 38 -1.72 14.71 -8.54
C PRO A 38 -2.12 13.34 -9.15
N TYR A 39 -1.19 12.68 -9.84
CA TYR A 39 -1.41 11.35 -10.41
C TYR A 39 -1.44 10.27 -9.34
N CYS A 40 -0.54 10.35 -8.35
CA CYS A 40 -0.53 9.46 -7.20
C CYS A 40 -1.85 9.53 -6.42
N LYS A 41 -2.38 10.74 -6.26
CA LYS A 41 -3.65 11.00 -5.57
C LYS A 41 -4.87 10.51 -6.36
N ALA A 42 -4.85 10.59 -7.68
CA ALA A 42 -5.97 10.18 -8.53
C ALA A 42 -6.04 8.66 -8.76
N LEU A 43 -4.89 7.99 -8.84
CA LEU A 43 -4.80 6.57 -9.20
C LEU A 43 -5.66 5.63 -8.34
N PRO A 44 -5.75 5.75 -7.01
CA PRO A 44 -6.57 4.86 -6.18
C PRO A 44 -8.05 4.82 -6.62
N GLN A 45 -8.63 5.94 -7.01
CA GLN A 45 -10.01 5.99 -7.50
C GLN A 45 -10.16 5.34 -8.88
N GLU A 46 -9.19 5.52 -9.78
CA GLU A 46 -9.15 4.83 -11.07
C GLU A 46 -9.04 3.30 -10.88
N LEU A 47 -8.24 2.86 -9.90
CA LEU A 47 -8.14 1.43 -9.59
C LEU A 47 -9.50 0.84 -9.19
N VAL A 48 -10.22 1.49 -8.30
CA VAL A 48 -11.50 0.99 -7.78
C VAL A 48 -12.62 1.10 -8.83
N ASN A 49 -12.67 2.18 -9.58
CA ASN A 49 -13.76 2.44 -10.52
C ASN A 49 -13.61 1.71 -11.86
N ASP A 50 -12.38 1.49 -12.30
CA ASP A 50 -12.11 1.01 -13.67
C ASP A 50 -11.30 -0.29 -13.68
N LEU A 51 -10.10 -0.29 -13.08
CA LEU A 51 -9.15 -1.38 -13.25
C LEU A 51 -9.57 -2.66 -12.52
N ILE A 52 -9.97 -2.57 -11.25
CA ILE A 52 -10.37 -3.75 -10.48
C ILE A 52 -11.62 -4.39 -11.08
N PRO A 53 -12.71 -3.66 -11.39
CA PRO A 53 -13.86 -4.23 -12.10
C PRO A 53 -13.49 -4.90 -13.42
N LEU A 54 -12.60 -4.29 -14.20
CA LEU A 54 -12.13 -4.84 -15.46
C LEU A 54 -11.38 -6.17 -15.28
N VAL A 55 -10.45 -6.23 -14.33
CA VAL A 55 -9.65 -7.43 -14.06
C VAL A 55 -10.54 -8.54 -13.50
N GLU A 56 -11.37 -8.23 -12.51
CA GLU A 56 -12.19 -9.21 -11.82
C GLU A 56 -13.38 -9.72 -12.66
N SER A 57 -13.80 -8.96 -13.67
CA SER A 57 -14.76 -9.47 -14.66
C SER A 57 -14.16 -10.48 -15.65
N ARG A 58 -12.83 -10.49 -15.81
CA ARG A 58 -12.13 -11.31 -16.81
C ARG A 58 -11.45 -12.55 -16.22
N TYR A 59 -11.09 -12.49 -14.95
CA TYR A 59 -10.33 -13.55 -14.28
C TYR A 59 -11.11 -14.10 -13.09
N ARG A 60 -10.87 -15.35 -12.76
CA ARG A 60 -11.46 -15.97 -11.58
C ARG A 60 -10.79 -15.42 -10.32
N THR A 61 -11.52 -14.64 -9.58
CA THR A 61 -11.13 -14.02 -8.32
C THR A 61 -12.12 -14.40 -7.20
N TYR A 62 -11.96 -13.80 -6.03
CA TYR A 62 -12.91 -13.95 -4.92
C TYR A 62 -14.16 -13.08 -5.07
N ALA A 63 -14.12 -12.05 -5.94
CA ALA A 63 -15.29 -11.22 -6.20
C ALA A 63 -16.37 -12.02 -6.94
N GLN A 64 -17.58 -12.06 -6.37
CA GLN A 64 -18.74 -12.66 -7.02
C GLN A 64 -19.44 -11.69 -7.97
N GLN A 65 -19.23 -10.39 -7.74
CA GLN A 65 -19.75 -9.28 -8.54
C GLN A 65 -18.67 -8.19 -8.61
N THR A 66 -18.69 -7.40 -9.66
CA THR A 66 -17.68 -6.34 -9.91
C THR A 66 -18.23 -4.93 -9.67
N ASP A 67 -19.44 -4.81 -9.11
CA ASP A 67 -19.93 -3.56 -8.55
C ASP A 67 -19.29 -3.26 -7.18
N PHE A 68 -19.51 -2.06 -6.66
CA PHE A 68 -18.91 -1.63 -5.40
C PHE A 68 -19.19 -2.59 -4.23
N LYS A 69 -20.40 -3.15 -4.15
CA LYS A 69 -20.76 -4.12 -3.10
C LYS A 69 -19.97 -5.42 -3.23
N GLY A 70 -19.80 -5.92 -4.45
CA GLY A 70 -18.98 -7.10 -4.71
C GLY A 70 -17.52 -6.88 -4.39
N LEU A 71 -16.98 -5.69 -4.73
CA LEU A 71 -15.62 -5.30 -4.38
C LEU A 71 -15.44 -5.19 -2.87
N GLN A 72 -16.39 -4.61 -2.15
CA GLN A 72 -16.37 -4.51 -0.70
C GLN A 72 -16.44 -5.90 -0.04
N ALA A 73 -17.30 -6.79 -0.52
CA ALA A 73 -17.43 -8.14 0.01
C ALA A 73 -16.17 -9.00 -0.16
N SER A 74 -15.34 -8.72 -1.17
CA SER A 74 -14.11 -9.44 -1.47
C SER A 74 -12.82 -8.66 -1.10
N ARG A 75 -12.92 -7.54 -0.36
CA ARG A 75 -11.79 -6.68 0.00
C ARG A 75 -10.64 -7.40 0.69
N ASN A 76 -10.94 -8.43 1.49
CA ASN A 76 -9.95 -9.19 2.25
C ASN A 76 -8.96 -9.98 1.37
N HIS A 77 -9.19 -10.00 0.07
CA HIS A 77 -8.33 -10.66 -0.91
C HIS A 77 -7.59 -9.66 -1.82
N ARG A 78 -7.52 -8.37 -1.44
CA ARG A 78 -6.82 -7.34 -2.22
C ARG A 78 -5.78 -6.62 -1.39
N ALA A 79 -4.61 -6.44 -2.04
CA ALA A 79 -3.54 -5.60 -1.55
C ALA A 79 -3.19 -4.53 -2.57
N ILE A 80 -2.73 -3.39 -2.09
CA ILE A 80 -2.08 -2.36 -2.89
C ILE A 80 -0.72 -2.05 -2.27
N GLY A 81 0.29 -1.88 -3.10
CA GLY A 81 1.61 -1.52 -2.62
C GLY A 81 2.41 -0.82 -3.70
N GLY A 82 3.43 -0.09 -3.27
CA GLY A 82 4.28 0.60 -4.22
C GLY A 82 5.54 1.18 -3.58
N PHE A 83 6.53 1.42 -4.42
CA PHE A 83 7.85 1.92 -4.03
C PHE A 83 7.98 3.40 -4.36
N SER A 84 8.59 4.18 -3.47
CA SER A 84 8.85 5.61 -3.67
C SER A 84 7.54 6.38 -3.92
N MET A 85 7.34 6.97 -5.10
CA MET A 85 6.05 7.58 -5.47
C MET A 85 4.88 6.58 -5.44
N GLY A 86 5.13 5.30 -5.64
CA GLY A 86 4.14 4.24 -5.42
C GLY A 86 3.74 4.08 -3.95
N ALA A 87 4.64 4.35 -3.00
CA ALA A 87 4.30 4.40 -1.57
C ALA A 87 3.39 5.60 -1.26
N VAL A 88 3.66 6.76 -1.86
CA VAL A 88 2.76 7.94 -1.78
C VAL A 88 1.36 7.57 -2.28
N THR A 89 1.28 6.88 -3.42
CA THR A 89 0.00 6.34 -3.94
C THR A 89 -0.66 5.37 -2.95
N THR A 90 0.13 4.52 -2.29
CA THR A 90 -0.39 3.55 -1.32
C THR A 90 -0.97 4.24 -0.09
N TRP A 91 -0.35 5.31 0.40
CA TRP A 91 -0.91 6.14 1.47
C TRP A 91 -2.21 6.82 1.06
N TYR A 92 -2.31 7.39 -0.15
CA TYR A 92 -3.57 7.91 -0.68
C TYR A 92 -4.64 6.83 -0.84
N ALA A 93 -4.25 5.59 -1.21
CA ALA A 93 -5.19 4.48 -1.28
C ALA A 93 -5.74 4.11 0.11
N LEU A 94 -4.91 4.11 1.16
CA LEU A 94 -5.37 3.90 2.53
C LEU A 94 -6.46 4.91 2.92
N GLU A 95 -6.32 6.17 2.48
CA GLU A 95 -7.31 7.22 2.81
C GLU A 95 -8.67 7.03 2.15
N CYS A 96 -8.72 6.47 0.94
CA CYS A 96 -9.96 6.52 0.15
C CYS A 96 -10.45 5.17 -0.39
N THR A 97 -9.77 4.05 -0.06
CA THR A 97 -10.13 2.73 -0.61
C THR A 97 -10.21 1.61 0.43
N LEU A 98 -10.31 1.93 1.71
CA LEU A 98 -10.45 0.95 2.81
C LEU A 98 -11.60 -0.03 2.59
N ASP A 99 -12.65 0.36 1.90
CA ASP A 99 -13.77 -0.52 1.56
C ASP A 99 -13.45 -1.54 0.44
N CYS A 100 -12.35 -1.34 -0.30
CA CYS A 100 -11.99 -2.19 -1.43
C CYS A 100 -10.68 -2.96 -1.23
N PHE A 101 -9.80 -2.48 -0.35
CA PHE A 101 -8.52 -3.09 -0.01
C PHE A 101 -8.41 -3.34 1.49
N LYS A 102 -7.84 -4.49 1.86
CA LYS A 102 -7.47 -4.79 3.24
C LYS A 102 -5.99 -4.49 3.51
N TYR A 103 -5.12 -4.76 2.55
CA TYR A 103 -3.68 -4.77 2.74
C TYR A 103 -3.00 -3.63 2.00
N PHE A 104 -2.11 -2.91 2.69
CA PHE A 104 -1.38 -1.77 2.18
C PHE A 104 0.11 -1.96 2.41
N MET A 105 0.92 -1.83 1.35
CA MET A 105 2.37 -2.04 1.42
C MET A 105 3.11 -0.81 0.88
N PRO A 106 3.19 0.29 1.66
CA PRO A 106 4.00 1.44 1.28
C PRO A 106 5.49 1.12 1.48
N ILE A 107 6.31 1.36 0.45
CA ILE A 107 7.74 1.07 0.44
C ILE A 107 8.52 2.35 0.20
N SER A 108 9.35 2.76 1.16
CA SER A 108 10.33 3.84 1.04
C SER A 108 9.75 5.19 0.60
N SER A 109 8.63 5.61 1.20
CA SER A 109 8.15 7.00 1.22
C SER A 109 7.02 7.17 2.24
N ASP A 110 6.82 8.42 2.66
CA ASP A 110 5.78 8.90 3.57
C ASP A 110 4.48 9.28 2.85
N GLY A 111 3.43 9.57 3.62
CA GLY A 111 2.15 10.08 3.15
C GLY A 111 2.17 11.60 2.91
N TRP A 112 1.51 12.04 1.82
CA TRP A 112 1.48 13.44 1.39
C TRP A 112 0.11 14.11 1.49
N SER A 113 -0.80 13.54 2.25
CA SER A 113 -2.19 14.00 2.38
C SER A 113 -2.32 15.43 2.87
N LEU A 114 -1.48 15.82 3.82
CA LEU A 114 -1.44 17.17 4.38
C LEU A 114 -0.43 18.08 3.69
N GLY A 115 0.16 17.62 2.58
CA GLY A 115 1.17 18.29 1.81
C GLY A 115 2.35 17.37 1.49
N ARG A 116 3.19 17.82 0.58
CA ARG A 116 4.39 17.08 0.17
C ARG A 116 5.31 16.84 1.37
N PHE A 117 5.71 15.59 1.59
CA PHE A 117 6.53 15.13 2.71
C PHE A 117 5.89 15.32 4.11
N ALA A 118 4.57 15.42 4.18
CA ALA A 118 3.87 15.68 5.44
C ALA A 118 4.09 14.56 6.48
N GLY A 119 4.28 13.31 6.06
CA GLY A 119 4.60 12.22 6.98
C GLY A 119 5.93 12.40 7.71
N MET A 120 6.90 13.11 7.11
CA MET A 120 8.16 13.48 7.75
C MET A 120 8.07 14.83 8.48
N ASP A 121 7.50 15.84 7.82
CA ASP A 121 7.52 17.22 8.31
C ASP A 121 6.47 17.48 9.41
N TYR A 122 5.34 16.74 9.39
CA TYR A 122 4.21 16.82 10.31
C TYR A 122 3.71 15.41 10.68
N PRO A 123 4.55 14.57 11.31
CA PRO A 123 4.25 13.15 11.51
C PRO A 123 3.03 12.91 12.41
N ASP A 124 2.91 13.68 13.49
CA ASP A 124 1.80 13.51 14.44
C ASP A 124 0.46 13.89 13.80
N GLU A 125 0.43 14.99 13.05
CA GLU A 125 -0.76 15.44 12.34
C GLU A 125 -1.13 14.47 11.21
N THR A 126 -0.14 13.94 10.49
CA THR A 126 -0.37 12.94 9.44
C THR A 126 -0.89 11.63 10.03
N ALA A 127 -0.31 11.16 11.14
CA ALA A 127 -0.78 9.97 11.85
C ALA A 127 -2.21 10.15 12.39
N ALA A 128 -2.52 11.31 12.98
CA ALA A 128 -3.85 11.64 13.48
C ALA A 128 -4.87 11.69 12.33
N HIS A 129 -4.53 12.32 11.21
CA HIS A 129 -5.37 12.37 10.01
C HIS A 129 -5.73 10.97 9.49
N LEU A 130 -4.75 10.08 9.34
CA LEU A 130 -4.99 8.70 8.92
C LEU A 130 -5.85 7.93 9.93
N ALA A 131 -5.59 8.11 11.22
CA ALA A 131 -6.39 7.49 12.28
C ALA A 131 -7.86 7.94 12.24
N ASP A 132 -8.12 9.23 12.01
CA ASP A 132 -9.48 9.76 11.93
C ASP A 132 -10.23 9.25 10.71
N ILE A 133 -9.56 9.08 9.58
CA ILE A 133 -10.13 8.41 8.39
C ILE A 133 -10.55 6.98 8.72
N ILE A 134 -9.66 6.21 9.35
CA ILE A 134 -9.93 4.82 9.71
C ILE A 134 -11.08 4.74 10.71
N ARG A 135 -11.10 5.55 11.77
CA ARG A 135 -12.19 5.59 12.74
C ARG A 135 -13.55 5.96 12.11
N SER A 136 -13.51 6.79 11.06
CA SER A 136 -14.70 7.23 10.33
C SER A 136 -15.15 6.24 9.26
N SER A 137 -14.33 5.22 8.97
CA SER A 137 -14.63 4.22 7.93
C SER A 137 -15.72 3.25 8.37
N SER A 138 -16.20 2.44 7.43
CA SER A 138 -17.13 1.35 7.74
C SER A 138 -16.47 0.34 8.70
N PRO A 139 -17.25 -0.47 9.46
CA PRO A 139 -16.68 -1.51 10.32
C PRO A 139 -15.74 -2.48 9.59
N SER A 140 -15.99 -2.75 8.32
CA SER A 140 -15.08 -3.54 7.49
C SER A 140 -13.78 -2.79 7.17
N GLY A 141 -13.82 -1.47 7.06
CA GLY A 141 -12.64 -0.64 6.85
C GLY A 141 -11.67 -0.64 8.04
N ASN A 142 -12.16 -0.89 9.25
CA ASN A 142 -11.33 -1.02 10.44
C ASN A 142 -10.53 -2.34 10.52
N ASP A 143 -10.83 -3.32 9.67
CA ASP A 143 -10.05 -4.55 9.51
C ASP A 143 -9.06 -4.38 8.36
N PHE A 144 -7.96 -3.71 8.60
CA PHE A 144 -6.89 -3.42 7.64
C PHE A 144 -5.53 -3.89 8.15
N TYR A 145 -4.55 -3.94 7.26
CA TYR A 145 -3.17 -4.21 7.62
C TYR A 145 -2.20 -3.41 6.75
N ILE A 146 -1.30 -2.71 7.41
CA ILE A 146 -0.22 -1.95 6.78
C ILE A 146 1.10 -2.67 7.05
N TRP A 147 1.77 -3.08 5.98
CA TRP A 147 3.14 -3.59 6.02
C TRP A 147 4.07 -2.56 5.36
N ALA A 148 4.51 -1.59 6.15
CA ALA A 148 5.41 -0.53 5.71
C ALA A 148 6.87 -1.00 5.79
N CYS A 149 7.72 -0.58 4.85
CA CYS A 149 9.12 -0.96 4.87
C CYS A 149 10.04 0.06 4.19
N SER A 150 11.32 0.02 4.61
CA SER A 150 12.41 0.74 3.95
C SER A 150 13.76 0.11 4.29
N GLY A 151 14.78 0.45 3.53
CA GLY A 151 16.15 0.09 3.83
C GLY A 151 16.82 1.11 4.75
N THR A 152 17.75 0.66 5.61
CA THR A 152 18.47 1.56 6.52
C THR A 152 19.39 2.55 5.79
N ASP A 153 19.83 2.21 4.56
CA ASP A 153 20.64 3.10 3.70
C ASP A 153 19.77 3.81 2.61
N ASP A 154 18.45 3.76 2.74
CA ASP A 154 17.53 4.39 1.79
C ASP A 154 17.38 5.89 2.09
N VAL A 155 17.46 6.74 1.06
CA VAL A 155 17.31 8.20 1.19
C VAL A 155 15.91 8.63 1.67
N ALA A 156 14.95 7.74 1.61
CA ALA A 156 13.59 7.96 2.11
C ALA A 156 13.29 7.25 3.44
N TYR A 157 14.31 6.65 4.07
CA TYR A 157 14.15 5.92 5.33
C TYR A 157 13.52 6.81 6.41
N ASP A 158 14.13 7.95 6.71
CA ASP A 158 13.66 8.88 7.76
C ASP A 158 12.22 9.35 7.50
N ARG A 159 11.80 9.47 6.25
CA ARG A 159 10.46 9.91 5.89
C ARG A 159 9.41 8.92 6.37
N ILE A 160 9.51 7.68 5.94
CA ILE A 160 8.53 6.64 6.29
C ILE A 160 8.67 6.24 7.76
N TRP A 161 9.90 6.18 8.30
CA TRP A 161 10.15 5.83 9.68
C TRP A 161 9.49 6.82 10.65
N THR A 162 9.69 8.13 10.44
CA THR A 162 9.13 9.18 11.30
C THR A 162 7.59 9.12 11.33
N GLN A 163 6.95 8.95 10.18
CA GLN A 163 5.50 8.77 10.11
C GLN A 163 5.03 7.52 10.86
N VAL A 164 5.66 6.37 10.62
CA VAL A 164 5.26 5.11 11.24
C VAL A 164 5.45 5.15 12.76
N GLN A 165 6.50 5.80 13.25
CA GLN A 165 6.69 6.01 14.69
C GLN A 165 5.56 6.83 15.32
N ALA A 166 5.10 7.89 14.65
CA ALA A 166 3.97 8.68 15.12
C ALA A 166 2.67 7.86 15.08
N MET A 167 2.44 7.08 14.00
CA MET A 167 1.27 6.19 13.89
C MET A 167 1.25 5.16 15.04
N ALA A 168 2.38 4.56 15.38
CA ALA A 168 2.50 3.56 16.45
C ALA A 168 2.16 4.10 17.86
N GLN A 169 2.10 5.42 18.05
CA GLN A 169 1.63 6.02 19.31
C GLN A 169 0.10 6.02 19.42
N ILE A 170 -0.62 5.85 18.31
CA ILE A 170 -2.10 5.81 18.25
C ILE A 170 -2.56 4.35 18.30
N THR A 171 -2.39 3.72 19.46
CA THR A 171 -2.53 2.27 19.66
C THR A 171 -3.94 1.72 19.55
N ASP A 172 -4.96 2.58 19.61
CA ASP A 172 -6.36 2.20 19.37
C ASP A 172 -6.67 2.00 17.88
N VAL A 173 -5.78 2.43 16.97
CA VAL A 173 -5.92 2.29 15.52
C VAL A 173 -4.77 1.48 14.93
N PHE A 174 -3.54 1.80 15.29
CA PHE A 174 -2.33 1.20 14.72
C PHE A 174 -1.61 0.30 15.72
N ASP A 175 -2.28 -0.75 16.16
CA ASP A 175 -1.65 -1.76 17.01
C ASP A 175 -0.81 -2.77 16.17
N VAL A 176 -0.24 -3.75 16.84
CA VAL A 176 0.60 -4.78 16.20
C VAL A 176 -0.14 -5.67 15.19
N ASN A 177 -1.49 -5.66 15.19
CA ASN A 177 -2.30 -6.40 14.22
C ASN A 177 -2.59 -5.58 12.97
N HIS A 178 -2.37 -4.25 13.02
CA HIS A 178 -2.73 -3.31 11.96
C HIS A 178 -1.53 -2.66 11.29
N LEU A 179 -0.38 -2.56 11.99
CA LEU A 179 0.81 -1.88 11.49
C LEU A 179 2.08 -2.66 11.82
N THR A 180 2.84 -2.98 10.78
CA THR A 180 4.21 -3.50 10.89
C THR A 180 5.14 -2.59 10.10
N PHE A 181 6.29 -2.27 10.69
CA PHE A 181 7.40 -1.66 9.97
C PHE A 181 8.56 -2.64 9.86
N HIS A 182 9.00 -2.90 8.64
CA HIS A 182 10.13 -3.77 8.35
C HIS A 182 11.33 -2.95 7.86
N GLU A 183 12.43 -3.07 8.58
CA GLU A 183 13.71 -2.49 8.20
C GLU A 183 14.57 -3.54 7.50
N GLN A 184 15.11 -3.16 6.33
CA GLN A 184 16.07 -3.99 5.62
C GLN A 184 17.46 -3.39 5.76
N GLU A 185 18.32 -4.06 6.51
CA GLU A 185 19.70 -3.59 6.79
C GLU A 185 20.50 -3.40 5.50
N GLY A 186 21.11 -2.22 5.34
CA GLY A 186 21.96 -1.84 4.21
C GLY A 186 21.23 -1.70 2.87
N ALA A 187 19.91 -1.90 2.81
CA ALA A 187 19.16 -1.72 1.57
C ALA A 187 19.00 -0.24 1.23
N ARG A 188 19.04 0.05 -0.07
CA ARG A 188 19.04 1.41 -0.64
C ARG A 188 17.80 1.66 -1.47
N HIS A 189 17.62 2.93 -1.88
CA HIS A 189 16.52 3.37 -2.75
C HIS A 189 16.69 2.88 -4.20
N VAL A 190 16.66 1.57 -4.40
CA VAL A 190 16.86 0.92 -5.71
C VAL A 190 15.91 -0.24 -5.91
N PHE A 191 15.51 -0.49 -7.15
CA PHE A 191 14.61 -1.61 -7.49
C PHE A 191 15.14 -3.00 -7.06
N GLY A 192 16.46 -3.16 -6.93
CA GLY A 192 17.07 -4.40 -6.45
C GLY A 192 16.63 -4.79 -5.05
N SER A 193 16.38 -3.82 -4.17
CA SER A 193 15.93 -4.03 -2.79
C SER A 193 14.49 -4.57 -2.72
N LEU A 194 13.66 -4.35 -3.74
CA LEU A 194 12.24 -4.74 -3.72
C LEU A 194 12.01 -6.23 -3.60
N THR A 195 12.93 -7.05 -4.12
CA THR A 195 12.78 -8.52 -4.08
C THR A 195 12.68 -9.01 -2.63
N GLU A 196 13.49 -8.47 -1.75
CA GLU A 196 13.52 -8.84 -0.34
C GLU A 196 12.33 -8.28 0.42
N TYR A 197 11.92 -7.06 0.15
CA TYR A 197 10.70 -6.48 0.71
C TYR A 197 9.47 -7.33 0.37
N PHE A 198 9.30 -7.70 -0.90
CA PHE A 198 8.19 -8.55 -1.32
C PHE A 198 8.29 -9.96 -0.73
N TYR A 199 9.50 -10.54 -0.65
CA TYR A 199 9.68 -11.86 -0.05
C TYR A 199 9.19 -11.90 1.39
N ASN A 200 9.49 -10.85 2.16
CA ASN A 200 9.12 -10.76 3.57
C ASN A 200 7.64 -10.37 3.77
N ALA A 201 7.04 -9.56 2.89
CA ALA A 201 5.69 -9.04 3.03
C ALA A 201 4.60 -10.01 2.56
N LEU A 202 4.79 -10.62 1.39
CA LEU A 202 3.71 -11.35 0.70
C LEU A 202 3.07 -12.49 1.50
N PRO A 203 3.80 -13.27 2.33
CA PRO A 203 3.20 -14.27 3.20
C PRO A 203 2.21 -13.70 4.23
N TYR A 204 2.39 -12.45 4.65
CA TYR A 204 1.47 -11.78 5.59
C TYR A 204 0.26 -11.18 4.88
N LEU A 205 0.43 -10.75 3.62
CA LEU A 205 -0.65 -10.15 2.84
C LEU A 205 -1.57 -11.21 2.21
N PHE A 206 -1.04 -12.35 1.90
CA PHE A 206 -1.76 -13.46 1.24
C PHE A 206 -1.43 -14.80 1.89
N PRO A 207 -1.77 -15.00 3.18
CA PRO A 207 -1.50 -16.25 3.87
C PRO A 207 -2.23 -17.41 3.18
N ASN A 208 -1.66 -18.63 3.33
CA ASN A 208 -2.26 -19.87 2.84
C ASN A 208 -3.41 -20.34 3.74
#